data_ec5b8a195dd39ea4c037dd29df0e62ed
#
_entry.id   ec5b8a195dd39ea4c037dd29df0e62ed
#
_cell.length_a   1.000
_cell.length_b   1.000
_cell.length_c   1.000
_cell.angle_alpha   90.00
_cell.angle_beta   90.00
_cell.angle_gamma   90.00
#
_symmetry.space_group_name_H-M   'P 1'
#
loop_
_entity.id
_entity.type
_entity.pdbx_description
1 polymer ?
#
loop_
_entity_poly.entity_id
_entity_poly.type
_entity_poly.pdbx_seq_one_letter_code
_entity_poly.pdbx_strand_id
1 'polypeptide(L)'
;SFKVGLNHLSCYTPSEYKALLGRTQFPTKSLQSIPKKINGDIPDSIDWREKNIVNEIRDQGQCGSCWAFGTIQACESAYALTHGILLSCSEQNLVDCCYACGGCTGGDESQALDYILNYQNGYLNSEDVYPYKAHQCDCTFDSSKGINKIKSYAHGIKDDEIYLQHLVAQGVCDIGIDASWISFHEYSSGIYDNPDCTGDSLSHAVGLVGYGAENGVEYWIVRNSWGKMWGEDGYVRMSRNKNNQCGVA
;
A
#
# COMPACT_ATOMS: atom_id res chain seq x y z
N SER A 1 -0.12 23.81 -0.92
CA SER A 1 -0.78 23.68 0.40
C SER A 1 -1.92 22.69 0.29
N PHE A 2 -2.07 21.76 1.25
CA PHE A 2 -3.18 20.84 1.36
C PHE A 2 -4.31 21.42 2.23
N LYS A 3 -5.46 20.74 2.19
CA LYS A 3 -6.64 21.05 3.03
C LYS A 3 -6.95 19.88 3.93
N VAL A 4 -7.46 20.18 5.11
CA VAL A 4 -8.07 19.23 6.04
C VAL A 4 -9.57 19.47 6.11
N GLY A 5 -10.34 18.44 6.45
CA GLY A 5 -11.78 18.51 6.57
C GLY A 5 -12.33 17.31 7.31
N LEU A 6 -13.55 17.44 7.81
CA LEU A 6 -14.25 16.33 8.45
C LEU A 6 -14.54 15.24 7.42
N ASN A 7 -14.26 13.99 7.81
CA ASN A 7 -14.57 12.80 7.04
C ASN A 7 -15.19 11.73 7.96
N HIS A 8 -15.46 10.54 7.46
CA HIS A 8 -16.09 9.46 8.24
C HIS A 8 -15.23 8.97 9.42
N LEU A 9 -13.90 9.25 9.42
CA LEU A 9 -12.99 8.90 10.52
C LEU A 9 -12.96 9.97 11.61
N SER A 10 -13.48 11.18 11.37
CA SER A 10 -13.37 12.29 12.33
C SER A 10 -14.08 12.03 13.67
N CYS A 11 -14.96 11.03 13.73
CA CYS A 11 -15.58 10.58 14.98
C CYS A 11 -14.75 9.52 15.74
N TYR A 12 -13.65 9.06 15.18
CA TYR A 12 -12.81 8.06 15.82
C TYR A 12 -12.03 8.66 16.99
N THR A 13 -12.02 7.93 18.09
CA THR A 13 -11.11 8.21 19.19
C THR A 13 -9.64 7.99 18.73
N PRO A 14 -8.65 8.58 19.42
CA PRO A 14 -7.24 8.33 19.10
C PRO A 14 -6.85 6.84 19.10
N SER A 15 -7.51 6.01 19.95
CA SER A 15 -7.27 4.57 19.99
C SER A 15 -7.86 3.85 18.78
N GLU A 16 -9.04 4.23 18.32
CA GLU A 16 -9.67 3.67 17.12
C GLU A 16 -8.87 4.05 15.86
N TYR A 17 -8.43 5.31 15.76
CA TYR A 17 -7.57 5.72 14.65
C TYR A 17 -6.24 4.94 14.67
N LYS A 18 -5.60 4.83 15.84
CA LYS A 18 -4.36 4.05 15.98
C LYS A 18 -4.53 2.58 15.56
N ALA A 19 -5.71 2.00 15.77
CA ALA A 19 -6.00 0.63 15.37
C ALA A 19 -6.03 0.43 13.84
N LEU A 20 -6.19 1.50 13.04
CA LEU A 20 -6.07 1.44 11.58
C LEU A 20 -4.62 1.39 11.12
N LEU A 21 -3.67 1.85 11.94
CA LEU A 21 -2.26 1.95 11.62
C LEU A 21 -1.56 0.62 11.96
N GLY A 22 -1.85 -0.39 11.16
CA GLY A 22 -1.45 -1.77 11.40
C GLY A 22 -0.13 -2.19 10.75
N ARG A 23 0.73 -1.25 10.34
CA ARG A 23 2.04 -1.61 9.81
C ARG A 23 3.04 -1.83 10.96
N THR A 24 3.65 -3.01 10.97
CA THR A 24 4.73 -3.37 11.89
C THR A 24 5.99 -3.65 11.08
N GLN A 25 7.11 -3.05 11.48
CA GLN A 25 8.39 -3.35 10.84
C GLN A 25 9.06 -4.52 11.53
N PHE A 26 9.36 -5.56 10.77
CA PHE A 26 10.21 -6.66 11.23
C PHE A 26 11.56 -6.60 10.51
N PRO A 27 12.67 -6.98 11.17
CA PRO A 27 13.94 -7.11 10.49
C PRO A 27 13.83 -8.17 9.39
N THR A 28 13.80 -7.75 8.14
CA THR A 28 13.76 -8.68 7.01
C THR A 28 15.08 -9.41 6.90
N LYS A 29 15.04 -10.74 7.01
CA LYS A 29 16.20 -11.60 6.74
C LYS A 29 16.41 -11.88 5.23
N SER A 30 15.46 -11.47 4.40
CA SER A 30 15.47 -11.76 2.99
C SER A 30 16.21 -10.67 2.22
N LEU A 31 17.42 -10.95 1.79
CA LEU A 31 18.13 -10.21 0.75
C LEU A 31 17.54 -10.60 -0.62
N GLN A 32 16.30 -10.27 -0.87
CA GLN A 32 15.76 -10.38 -2.22
C GLN A 32 16.41 -9.32 -3.09
N SER A 33 16.68 -9.66 -4.33
CA SER A 33 17.47 -8.84 -5.24
C SER A 33 16.91 -7.43 -5.38
N ILE A 34 17.75 -6.44 -5.10
CA ILE A 34 17.47 -5.05 -5.48
C ILE A 34 17.26 -5.04 -7.00
N PRO A 35 16.12 -4.55 -7.50
CA PRO A 35 15.90 -4.46 -8.94
C PRO A 35 17.02 -3.65 -9.57
N LYS A 36 17.50 -4.09 -10.73
CA LYS A 36 18.51 -3.31 -11.45
C LYS A 36 17.91 -1.94 -11.80
N LYS A 37 18.66 -0.88 -11.53
CA LYS A 37 18.32 0.47 -11.97
C LYS A 37 17.98 0.41 -13.47
N ILE A 38 16.81 0.96 -13.84
CA ILE A 38 16.42 1.01 -15.24
C ILE A 38 17.39 1.95 -15.97
N ASN A 39 17.99 1.47 -17.04
CA ASN A 39 18.70 2.32 -17.99
C ASN A 39 17.65 2.86 -18.98
N GLY A 40 17.20 4.07 -18.78
CA GLY A 40 16.23 4.73 -19.67
C GLY A 40 15.68 6.03 -19.05
N ASP A 41 15.07 6.84 -19.88
CA ASP A 41 14.40 8.05 -19.43
C ASP A 41 13.15 7.68 -18.64
N ILE A 42 13.05 8.21 -17.41
CA ILE A 42 11.86 8.07 -16.59
C ILE A 42 10.88 9.16 -17.05
N PRO A 43 9.57 8.84 -17.22
CA PRO A 43 8.60 9.86 -17.56
C PRO A 43 8.49 10.92 -16.45
N ASP A 44 8.19 12.16 -16.81
CA ASP A 44 8.01 13.26 -15.84
C ASP A 44 6.81 13.01 -14.91
N SER A 45 5.83 12.26 -15.37
CA SER A 45 4.66 11.86 -14.60
C SER A 45 4.15 10.48 -15.04
N ILE A 46 3.54 9.77 -14.10
CA ILE A 46 2.83 8.52 -14.37
C ILE A 46 1.64 8.39 -13.42
N ASP A 47 0.52 7.89 -13.93
CA ASP A 47 -0.67 7.55 -13.15
C ASP A 47 -1.19 6.18 -13.62
N TRP A 48 -0.95 5.17 -12.80
CA TRP A 48 -1.33 3.79 -13.10
C TRP A 48 -2.84 3.56 -13.05
N ARG A 49 -3.62 4.49 -12.46
CA ARG A 49 -5.09 4.46 -12.48
C ARG A 49 -5.62 4.56 -13.89
N GLU A 50 -4.95 5.34 -14.75
CA GLU A 50 -5.31 5.52 -16.18
C GLU A 50 -5.00 4.29 -17.04
N LYS A 51 -4.24 3.34 -16.53
CA LYS A 51 -3.81 2.12 -17.25
C LYS A 51 -4.65 0.89 -16.95
N ASN A 52 -5.72 1.05 -16.17
CA ASN A 52 -6.61 -0.04 -15.75
C ASN A 52 -5.88 -1.21 -15.07
N ILE A 53 -4.89 -0.89 -14.23
CA ILE A 53 -4.13 -1.86 -13.43
C ILE A 53 -4.30 -1.65 -11.93
N VAL A 54 -5.14 -0.70 -11.53
CA VAL A 54 -5.46 -0.37 -10.13
C VAL A 54 -6.94 -0.61 -9.91
N ASN A 55 -7.28 -1.46 -8.94
CA ASN A 55 -8.67 -1.73 -8.56
C ASN A 55 -9.32 -0.53 -7.86
N GLU A 56 -10.65 -0.57 -7.74
CA GLU A 56 -11.43 0.39 -6.95
C GLU A 56 -10.90 0.50 -5.51
N ILE A 57 -11.07 1.70 -4.92
CA ILE A 57 -10.74 1.93 -3.50
C ILE A 57 -11.57 1.00 -2.63
N ARG A 58 -10.91 0.35 -1.68
CA ARG A 58 -11.50 -0.51 -0.65
C ARG A 58 -11.38 0.14 0.73
N ASP A 59 -12.04 -0.46 1.72
CA ASP A 59 -12.05 0.01 3.10
C ASP A 59 -11.67 -1.14 4.05
N GLN A 60 -10.58 -0.95 4.79
CA GLN A 60 -10.11 -1.91 5.78
C GLN A 60 -10.98 -1.97 7.05
N GLY A 61 -11.86 -0.97 7.25
CA GLY A 61 -12.70 -0.88 8.46
C GLY A 61 -11.88 -0.83 9.75
N GLN A 62 -12.44 -1.27 10.85
CA GLN A 62 -11.81 -1.29 12.18
C GLN A 62 -10.85 -2.49 12.35
N CYS A 63 -9.90 -2.64 11.43
CA CYS A 63 -8.91 -3.72 11.43
C CYS A 63 -7.56 -3.16 10.95
N GLY A 64 -6.49 -3.37 11.70
CA GLY A 64 -5.14 -2.94 11.36
C GLY A 64 -4.52 -3.80 10.24
N SER A 65 -5.22 -3.94 9.13
CA SER A 65 -4.86 -4.80 7.99
C SER A 65 -4.27 -4.03 6.80
N CYS A 66 -3.87 -2.78 6.98
CA CYS A 66 -3.29 -1.96 5.90
C CYS A 66 -2.13 -2.68 5.17
N TRP A 67 -1.32 -3.46 5.89
CA TRP A 67 -0.27 -4.30 5.34
C TRP A 67 -0.79 -5.32 4.31
N ALA A 68 -1.97 -5.92 4.56
CA ALA A 68 -2.59 -6.85 3.62
C ALA A 68 -3.12 -6.11 2.37
N PHE A 69 -3.75 -4.93 2.55
CA PHE A 69 -4.22 -4.10 1.44
C PHE A 69 -3.08 -3.62 0.54
N GLY A 70 -1.97 -3.14 1.12
CA GLY A 70 -0.78 -2.74 0.39
C GLY A 70 -0.21 -3.89 -0.42
N THR A 71 0.02 -5.04 0.23
CA THR A 71 0.51 -6.26 -0.43
C THR A 71 -0.39 -6.70 -1.59
N ILE A 72 -1.70 -6.79 -1.37
CA ILE A 72 -2.66 -7.27 -2.38
C ILE A 72 -2.68 -6.35 -3.60
N GLN A 73 -2.75 -5.03 -3.42
CA GLN A 73 -2.80 -4.11 -4.56
C GLN A 73 -1.53 -4.14 -5.42
N ALA A 74 -0.35 -4.29 -4.80
CA ALA A 74 0.90 -4.45 -5.54
C ALA A 74 0.89 -5.75 -6.37
N CYS A 75 0.40 -6.85 -5.78
CA CYS A 75 0.26 -8.14 -6.48
C CYS A 75 -0.75 -8.08 -7.63
N GLU A 76 -1.91 -7.45 -7.44
CA GLU A 76 -2.94 -7.27 -8.46
C GLU A 76 -2.42 -6.46 -9.64
N SER A 77 -1.76 -5.34 -9.37
CA SER A 77 -1.19 -4.45 -10.38
C SER A 77 -0.06 -5.11 -11.17
N ALA A 78 0.83 -5.84 -10.49
CA ALA A 78 1.90 -6.60 -11.15
C ALA A 78 1.36 -7.69 -12.09
N TYR A 79 0.26 -8.36 -11.69
CA TYR A 79 -0.41 -9.32 -12.54
C TYR A 79 -1.05 -8.65 -13.75
N ALA A 80 -1.75 -7.54 -13.54
CA ALA A 80 -2.39 -6.78 -14.61
C ALA A 80 -1.38 -6.26 -15.64
N LEU A 81 -0.22 -5.76 -15.19
CA LEU A 81 0.86 -5.33 -16.06
C LEU A 81 1.41 -6.46 -16.95
N THR A 82 1.51 -7.67 -16.41
CA THR A 82 2.12 -8.80 -17.12
C THR A 82 1.13 -9.58 -17.99
N HIS A 83 -0.15 -9.63 -17.61
CA HIS A 83 -1.15 -10.49 -18.23
C HIS A 83 -2.31 -9.72 -18.89
N GLY A 84 -2.38 -8.39 -18.69
CA GLY A 84 -3.47 -7.56 -19.21
C GLY A 84 -4.84 -7.79 -18.54
N ILE A 85 -4.87 -8.46 -17.39
CA ILE A 85 -6.10 -8.80 -16.66
C ILE A 85 -5.96 -8.29 -15.23
N LEU A 86 -6.86 -7.40 -14.82
CA LEU A 86 -6.92 -6.92 -13.43
C LEU A 86 -7.78 -7.89 -12.61
N LEU A 87 -7.11 -8.57 -11.68
CA LEU A 87 -7.74 -9.50 -10.74
C LEU A 87 -8.15 -8.76 -9.47
N SER A 88 -9.12 -9.32 -8.75
CA SER A 88 -9.54 -8.88 -7.41
C SER A 88 -9.15 -9.98 -6.42
N CYS A 89 -8.03 -9.78 -5.71
CA CYS A 89 -7.50 -10.73 -4.73
C CYS A 89 -8.00 -10.39 -3.32
N SER A 90 -7.99 -11.39 -2.44
CA SER A 90 -8.52 -11.30 -1.09
C SER A 90 -7.47 -10.80 -0.09
N GLU A 91 -7.73 -9.69 0.57
CA GLU A 91 -6.98 -9.25 1.75
C GLU A 91 -7.26 -10.14 2.96
N GLN A 92 -8.49 -10.67 3.07
CA GLN A 92 -8.87 -11.58 4.15
C GLN A 92 -8.02 -12.87 4.14
N ASN A 93 -7.65 -13.35 2.95
CA ASN A 93 -6.74 -14.49 2.84
C ASN A 93 -5.42 -14.27 3.58
N LEU A 94 -4.86 -13.05 3.53
CA LEU A 94 -3.66 -12.72 4.28
C LEU A 94 -3.96 -12.49 5.77
N VAL A 95 -5.03 -11.76 6.11
CA VAL A 95 -5.42 -11.46 7.48
C VAL A 95 -5.61 -12.73 8.30
N ASP A 96 -6.22 -13.76 7.72
CA ASP A 96 -6.53 -15.01 8.43
C ASP A 96 -5.37 -16.02 8.39
N CYS A 97 -4.62 -16.05 7.29
CA CYS A 97 -3.70 -17.14 7.02
C CYS A 97 -2.23 -16.81 7.28
N CYS A 98 -1.81 -15.55 7.23
CA CYS A 98 -0.41 -15.19 7.46
C CYS A 98 -0.03 -15.33 8.92
N TYR A 99 0.41 -16.51 9.34
CA TYR A 99 0.77 -16.80 10.74
C TYR A 99 1.97 -15.98 11.27
N ALA A 100 2.79 -15.44 10.38
CA ALA A 100 3.89 -14.55 10.75
C ALA A 100 3.41 -13.11 10.96
N CYS A 101 2.22 -12.77 10.44
CA CYS A 101 1.58 -11.48 10.59
C CYS A 101 0.58 -11.50 11.76
N GLY A 102 0.18 -10.34 12.26
CA GLY A 102 -0.72 -10.23 13.42
C GLY A 102 -2.20 -10.04 13.07
N GLY A 103 -2.64 -10.39 11.85
CA GLY A 103 -4.04 -10.21 11.44
C GLY A 103 -4.48 -8.75 11.53
N CYS A 104 -5.55 -8.47 12.29
CA CYS A 104 -6.03 -7.10 12.55
C CYS A 104 -5.20 -6.32 13.58
N THR A 105 -4.21 -6.94 14.23
CA THR A 105 -3.32 -6.21 15.14
C THR A 105 -2.07 -5.67 14.45
N GLY A 106 -1.91 -5.97 13.18
CA GLY A 106 -0.83 -5.47 12.32
C GLY A 106 -0.08 -6.57 11.58
N GLY A 107 0.82 -6.15 10.70
CA GLY A 107 1.66 -7.04 9.91
C GLY A 107 2.72 -6.28 9.12
N ASP A 108 3.48 -7.03 8.34
CA ASP A 108 4.55 -6.53 7.49
C ASP A 108 4.39 -7.10 6.07
N GLU A 109 4.54 -6.26 5.07
CA GLU A 109 4.31 -6.60 3.67
C GLU A 109 5.28 -7.69 3.18
N SER A 110 6.52 -7.64 3.64
CA SER A 110 7.54 -8.63 3.27
C SER A 110 7.22 -9.99 3.87
N GLN A 111 6.74 -10.03 5.12
CA GLN A 111 6.29 -11.28 5.75
C GLN A 111 5.07 -11.85 5.04
N ALA A 112 4.14 -10.99 4.59
CA ALA A 112 3.00 -11.40 3.79
C ALA A 112 3.44 -12.03 2.46
N LEU A 113 4.35 -11.39 1.75
CA LEU A 113 4.90 -11.90 0.48
C LEU A 113 5.68 -13.21 0.68
N ASP A 114 6.50 -13.29 1.73
CA ASP A 114 7.20 -14.54 2.09
C ASP A 114 6.20 -15.65 2.42
N TYR A 115 5.11 -15.34 3.13
CA TYR A 115 4.05 -16.29 3.41
C TYR A 115 3.38 -16.81 2.13
N ILE A 116 3.00 -15.92 1.21
CA ILE A 116 2.40 -16.29 -0.07
C ILE A 116 3.33 -17.23 -0.85
N LEU A 117 4.61 -16.89 -0.94
CA LEU A 117 5.60 -17.67 -1.68
C LEU A 117 5.85 -19.05 -1.07
N ASN A 118 6.04 -19.11 0.25
CA ASN A 118 6.51 -20.32 0.94
C ASN A 118 5.39 -21.27 1.33
N TYR A 119 4.17 -20.77 1.61
CA TYR A 119 3.06 -21.58 2.15
C TYR A 119 1.85 -21.67 1.21
N GLN A 120 1.67 -20.72 0.30
CA GLN A 120 0.59 -20.73 -0.70
C GLN A 120 1.11 -21.03 -2.12
N ASN A 121 2.37 -21.43 -2.29
CA ASN A 121 3.00 -21.68 -3.58
C ASN A 121 2.85 -20.50 -4.57
N GLY A 122 2.83 -19.28 -4.04
CA GLY A 122 2.66 -18.03 -4.77
C GLY A 122 1.21 -17.63 -5.08
N TYR A 123 0.21 -18.43 -4.75
CA TYR A 123 -1.18 -18.16 -5.08
C TYR A 123 -1.93 -17.39 -3.98
N LEU A 124 -2.92 -16.61 -4.44
CA LEU A 124 -3.92 -15.96 -3.59
C LEU A 124 -5.32 -16.46 -4.01
N ASN A 125 -6.29 -16.42 -3.08
CA ASN A 125 -7.69 -16.55 -3.48
C ASN A 125 -8.25 -15.20 -3.96
N SER A 126 -9.33 -15.24 -4.75
CA SER A 126 -10.04 -14.02 -5.15
C SER A 126 -10.91 -13.50 -4.01
N GLU A 127 -11.26 -12.22 -4.07
CA GLU A 127 -12.20 -11.57 -3.16
C GLU A 127 -13.57 -12.29 -3.14
N ASP A 128 -14.05 -12.77 -4.29
CA ASP A 128 -15.32 -13.50 -4.38
C ASP A 128 -15.29 -14.84 -3.65
N VAL A 129 -14.13 -15.51 -3.60
CA VAL A 129 -13.96 -16.80 -2.93
C VAL A 129 -13.69 -16.62 -1.44
N TYR A 130 -13.01 -15.54 -1.07
CA TYR A 130 -12.57 -15.28 0.29
C TYR A 130 -12.80 -13.81 0.65
N PRO A 131 -14.07 -13.41 0.86
CA PRO A 131 -14.44 -12.00 1.00
C PRO A 131 -13.92 -11.37 2.29
N TYR A 132 -13.59 -10.07 2.22
CA TYR A 132 -13.09 -9.29 3.33
C TYR A 132 -14.15 -9.09 4.44
N LYS A 133 -13.75 -9.23 5.72
CA LYS A 133 -14.65 -9.20 6.89
C LYS A 133 -14.28 -8.16 7.94
N ALA A 134 -13.13 -7.49 7.81
CA ALA A 134 -12.59 -6.55 8.78
C ALA A 134 -12.39 -7.12 10.21
N HIS A 135 -12.23 -8.43 10.33
CA HIS A 135 -11.83 -9.12 11.56
C HIS A 135 -11.14 -10.43 11.20
N GLN A 136 -10.26 -10.90 12.06
CA GLN A 136 -9.54 -12.15 11.86
C GLN A 136 -10.43 -13.35 12.12
N CYS A 137 -10.37 -14.34 11.21
CA CYS A 137 -11.07 -15.61 11.26
C CYS A 137 -10.09 -16.78 11.15
N ASP A 138 -10.62 -18.00 11.13
CA ASP A 138 -9.84 -19.19 10.79
C ASP A 138 -9.44 -19.16 9.31
N CYS A 139 -8.21 -19.59 9.00
CA CYS A 139 -7.72 -19.67 7.63
C CYS A 139 -8.46 -20.73 6.81
N THR A 140 -9.06 -20.32 5.70
CA THR A 140 -9.78 -21.18 4.76
C THR A 140 -9.23 -21.10 3.33
N PHE A 141 -7.93 -20.83 3.18
CA PHE A 141 -7.27 -20.79 1.87
C PHE A 141 -7.49 -22.09 1.08
N ASP A 142 -7.97 -21.96 -0.13
CA ASP A 142 -8.20 -23.09 -1.06
C ASP A 142 -7.24 -22.99 -2.25
N SER A 143 -6.21 -23.83 -2.24
CA SER A 143 -5.20 -23.85 -3.30
C SER A 143 -5.75 -24.21 -4.67
N SER A 144 -6.90 -24.94 -4.73
CA SER A 144 -7.56 -25.29 -6.01
C SER A 144 -8.24 -24.10 -6.69
N LYS A 145 -8.49 -23.03 -5.91
CA LYS A 145 -9.08 -21.76 -6.36
C LYS A 145 -8.05 -20.61 -6.39
N GLY A 146 -6.76 -20.95 -6.36
CA GLY A 146 -5.68 -19.97 -6.39
C GLY A 146 -5.64 -19.21 -7.71
N ILE A 147 -5.55 -17.88 -7.59
CA ILE A 147 -5.33 -16.93 -8.69
C ILE A 147 -4.05 -16.15 -8.43
N ASN A 148 -3.62 -15.30 -9.36
CA ASN A 148 -2.51 -14.36 -9.20
C ASN A 148 -1.24 -15.02 -8.64
N LYS A 149 -0.54 -15.81 -9.47
CA LYS A 149 0.68 -16.50 -9.05
C LYS A 149 1.88 -15.56 -8.98
N ILE A 150 2.25 -15.19 -7.77
CA ILE A 150 3.46 -14.44 -7.46
C ILE A 150 4.68 -15.37 -7.51
N LYS A 151 5.79 -14.90 -8.09
CA LYS A 151 7.03 -15.68 -8.22
C LYS A 151 8.17 -15.15 -7.35
N SER A 152 8.20 -13.84 -7.16
CA SER A 152 9.24 -13.14 -6.39
C SER A 152 8.79 -11.71 -6.13
N TYR A 153 9.46 -11.04 -5.23
CA TYR A 153 9.33 -9.61 -4.98
C TYR A 153 10.72 -9.00 -4.77
N ALA A 154 10.77 -7.68 -4.72
CA ALA A 154 12.00 -6.95 -4.46
C ALA A 154 11.73 -5.76 -3.53
N HIS A 155 12.74 -5.36 -2.77
CA HIS A 155 12.69 -4.18 -1.93
C HIS A 155 13.24 -2.95 -2.64
N GLY A 156 12.73 -1.78 -2.27
CA GLY A 156 13.32 -0.49 -2.58
C GLY A 156 14.63 -0.25 -1.81
N ILE A 157 15.26 0.87 -2.10
CA ILE A 157 16.38 1.38 -1.31
C ILE A 157 15.79 2.43 -0.37
N LYS A 158 15.95 2.21 0.94
CA LYS A 158 15.43 3.13 1.95
C LYS A 158 15.99 4.54 1.75
N ASP A 159 15.13 5.54 1.92
CA ASP A 159 15.41 6.98 1.83
C ASP A 159 15.93 7.44 0.44
N ASP A 160 15.65 6.66 -0.63
CA ASP A 160 16.01 7.01 -2.01
C ASP A 160 14.78 7.25 -2.88
N GLU A 161 14.24 8.48 -2.85
CA GLU A 161 13.08 8.87 -3.64
C GLU A 161 13.32 8.78 -5.16
N ILE A 162 14.57 8.95 -5.62
CA ILE A 162 14.92 8.80 -7.04
C ILE A 162 14.81 7.34 -7.45
N TYR A 163 15.33 6.44 -6.61
CA TYR A 163 15.21 5.00 -6.87
C TYR A 163 13.74 4.54 -6.81
N LEU A 164 12.97 5.05 -5.84
CA LEU A 164 11.54 4.78 -5.75
C LEU A 164 10.79 5.26 -7.00
N GLN A 165 11.13 6.42 -7.55
CA GLN A 165 10.56 6.91 -8.80
C GLN A 165 10.81 5.94 -9.97
N HIS A 166 12.02 5.36 -10.05
CA HIS A 166 12.32 4.31 -11.04
C HIS A 166 11.46 3.05 -10.84
N LEU A 167 11.19 2.66 -9.62
CA LEU A 167 10.32 1.50 -9.34
C LEU A 167 8.87 1.79 -9.74
N VAL A 168 8.34 2.94 -9.33
CA VAL A 168 6.97 3.36 -9.66
C VAL A 168 6.78 3.55 -11.17
N ALA A 169 7.81 3.95 -11.90
CA ALA A 169 7.75 4.00 -13.36
C ALA A 169 7.57 2.61 -14.02
N GLN A 170 7.82 1.52 -13.28
CA GLN A 170 7.64 0.14 -13.75
C GLN A 170 6.35 -0.51 -13.27
N GLY A 171 5.70 0.04 -12.25
CA GLY A 171 4.46 -0.52 -11.68
C GLY A 171 4.13 0.07 -10.32
N VAL A 172 3.04 -0.40 -9.75
CA VAL A 172 2.59 -0.01 -8.42
C VAL A 172 3.52 -0.60 -7.37
N CYS A 173 3.91 0.22 -6.40
CA CYS A 173 4.70 -0.19 -5.25
C CYS A 173 3.85 -0.20 -3.98
N ASP A 174 4.11 -1.12 -3.08
CA ASP A 174 3.64 -1.07 -1.70
C ASP A 174 4.69 -0.34 -0.86
N ILE A 175 4.27 0.63 -0.06
CA ILE A 175 5.15 1.47 0.75
C ILE A 175 4.60 1.66 2.17
N GLY A 176 5.50 1.89 3.11
CA GLY A 176 5.14 2.35 4.45
C GLY A 176 5.19 3.87 4.56
N ILE A 177 4.27 4.47 5.32
CA ILE A 177 4.30 5.90 5.64
C ILE A 177 4.04 6.13 7.12
N ASP A 178 4.48 7.28 7.63
CA ASP A 178 4.05 7.79 8.93
C ASP A 178 2.69 8.51 8.78
N ALA A 179 1.62 7.79 9.11
CA ALA A 179 0.25 8.30 9.09
C ALA A 179 -0.25 8.70 10.49
N SER A 180 0.61 8.85 11.49
CA SER A 180 0.22 9.14 12.87
C SER A 180 -0.31 10.57 13.10
N TRP A 181 -0.14 11.45 12.13
CA TRP A 181 -0.49 12.86 12.21
C TRP A 181 -2.00 13.12 12.02
N ILE A 182 -2.59 13.95 12.89
CA ILE A 182 -4.01 14.32 12.77
C ILE A 182 -4.30 15.01 11.42
N SER A 183 -3.36 15.75 10.87
CA SER A 183 -3.49 16.37 9.55
C SER A 183 -3.58 15.36 8.40
N PHE A 184 -3.01 14.16 8.55
CA PHE A 184 -3.18 13.04 7.62
C PHE A 184 -4.54 12.37 7.79
N HIS A 185 -4.95 12.14 9.04
CA HIS A 185 -6.28 11.63 9.39
C HIS A 185 -7.41 12.45 8.75
N GLU A 186 -7.29 13.78 8.84
CA GLU A 186 -8.28 14.75 8.33
C GLU A 186 -7.95 15.27 6.93
N TYR A 187 -6.99 14.68 6.23
CA TYR A 187 -6.66 15.12 4.87
C TYR A 187 -7.88 15.04 3.96
N SER A 188 -8.10 16.11 3.18
CA SER A 188 -9.22 16.18 2.24
C SER A 188 -8.80 16.43 0.79
N SER A 189 -7.79 17.27 0.55
CA SER A 189 -7.32 17.54 -0.83
C SER A 189 -6.00 18.33 -0.88
N GLY A 190 -5.40 18.37 -2.06
CA GLY A 190 -4.16 19.10 -2.34
C GLY A 190 -2.90 18.25 -2.08
N ILE A 191 -1.73 18.84 -2.24
CA ILE A 191 -0.48 18.11 -1.98
C ILE A 191 -0.18 18.19 -0.50
N TYR A 192 -0.24 17.02 0.18
CA TYR A 192 0.08 16.87 1.60
C TYR A 192 1.57 17.16 1.81
N ASP A 193 1.84 18.18 2.57
CA ASP A 193 3.19 18.68 2.88
C ASP A 193 3.23 19.02 4.38
N ASN A 194 3.75 18.10 5.18
CA ASN A 194 3.92 18.26 6.62
C ASN A 194 5.42 18.15 6.97
N PRO A 195 6.14 19.25 7.15
CA PRO A 195 7.58 19.24 7.39
C PRO A 195 7.99 18.57 8.71
N ASP A 196 7.05 18.38 9.65
CA ASP A 196 7.29 17.70 10.92
C ASP A 196 7.18 16.17 10.79
N CYS A 197 6.68 15.67 9.64
CA CYS A 197 6.52 14.23 9.37
C CYS A 197 7.85 13.66 8.84
N THR A 198 8.67 13.12 9.73
CA THR A 198 10.05 12.69 9.43
C THR A 198 10.14 11.29 8.84
N GLY A 199 9.11 10.47 8.98
CA GLY A 199 9.16 9.07 8.53
C GLY A 199 9.91 8.13 9.48
N ASP A 200 10.18 8.53 10.72
CA ASP A 200 10.85 7.69 11.72
C ASP A 200 9.97 6.51 12.18
N SER A 201 8.66 6.64 12.04
CA SER A 201 7.69 5.64 12.48
C SER A 201 6.70 5.30 11.36
N LEU A 202 7.08 4.39 10.48
CA LEU A 202 6.22 3.93 9.38
C LEU A 202 5.08 3.06 9.92
N SER A 203 3.95 3.69 10.20
CA SER A 203 2.82 3.09 10.91
C SER A 203 1.71 2.55 10.00
N HIS A 204 1.72 2.89 8.71
CA HIS A 204 0.65 2.58 7.76
C HIS A 204 1.21 2.12 6.42
N ALA A 205 0.63 1.07 5.86
CA ALA A 205 0.97 0.55 4.53
C ALA A 205 -0.03 1.06 3.49
N VAL A 206 0.48 1.53 2.37
CA VAL A 206 -0.31 2.15 1.28
C VAL A 206 0.28 1.82 -0.08
N GLY A 207 -0.51 1.98 -1.14
CA GLY A 207 -0.04 1.78 -2.51
C GLY A 207 0.45 3.06 -3.16
N LEU A 208 1.60 3.00 -3.76
CA LEU A 208 2.14 4.09 -4.56
C LEU A 208 1.82 3.83 -6.02
N VAL A 209 0.84 4.57 -6.55
CA VAL A 209 0.25 4.34 -7.89
C VAL A 209 0.68 5.35 -8.95
N GLY A 210 1.57 6.26 -8.60
CA GLY A 210 2.07 7.23 -9.56
C GLY A 210 2.78 8.41 -8.92
N TYR A 211 3.16 9.35 -9.78
CA TYR A 211 3.76 10.62 -9.38
C TYR A 211 3.54 11.67 -10.49
N GLY A 212 3.68 12.93 -10.11
CA GLY A 212 3.55 14.04 -11.04
C GLY A 212 4.04 15.36 -10.45
N ALA A 213 3.67 16.45 -11.09
CA ALA A 213 3.88 17.81 -10.61
C ALA A 213 2.67 18.70 -10.92
N GLU A 214 2.32 19.58 -10.00
CA GLU A 214 1.27 20.58 -10.15
C GLU A 214 1.81 21.96 -9.74
N ASN A 215 1.76 22.93 -10.64
CA ASN A 215 2.28 24.29 -10.38
C ASN A 215 3.74 24.31 -9.86
N GLY A 216 4.58 23.41 -10.38
CA GLY A 216 5.98 23.28 -9.99
C GLY A 216 6.22 22.55 -8.66
N VAL A 217 5.18 22.02 -8.03
CA VAL A 217 5.29 21.20 -6.83
C VAL A 217 5.15 19.73 -7.21
N GLU A 218 6.19 18.95 -6.94
CA GLU A 218 6.23 17.51 -7.22
C GLU A 218 5.50 16.72 -6.15
N TYR A 219 4.82 15.64 -6.56
CA TYR A 219 4.04 14.79 -5.65
C TYR A 219 4.04 13.32 -6.05
N TRP A 220 3.79 12.48 -5.06
CA TRP A 220 3.44 11.08 -5.17
C TRP A 220 1.92 10.93 -5.20
N ILE A 221 1.38 9.96 -5.93
CA ILE A 221 -0.03 9.55 -5.90
C ILE A 221 -0.13 8.28 -5.07
N VAL A 222 -0.71 8.42 -3.89
CA VAL A 222 -0.79 7.34 -2.90
C VAL A 222 -2.23 6.85 -2.78
N ARG A 223 -2.44 5.54 -2.92
CA ARG A 223 -3.72 4.86 -2.76
C ARG A 223 -3.86 4.36 -1.33
N ASN A 224 -4.87 4.87 -0.61
CA ASN A 224 -5.17 4.47 0.74
C ASN A 224 -6.26 3.36 0.78
N SER A 225 -6.49 2.79 1.96
CA SER A 225 -7.46 1.72 2.25
C SER A 225 -8.54 2.14 3.27
N TRP A 226 -8.94 3.41 3.26
CA TRP A 226 -9.93 3.97 4.19
C TRP A 226 -11.22 4.42 3.49
N GLY A 227 -11.57 3.75 2.36
CA GLY A 227 -12.77 4.09 1.59
C GLY A 227 -12.66 5.38 0.78
N LYS A 228 -13.61 5.59 -0.12
CA LYS A 228 -13.65 6.77 -1.02
C LYS A 228 -14.03 8.08 -0.32
N MET A 229 -14.56 8.03 0.91
CA MET A 229 -14.94 9.22 1.67
C MET A 229 -13.74 9.92 2.33
N TRP A 230 -12.54 9.32 2.31
CA TRP A 230 -11.32 9.91 2.80
C TRP A 230 -10.51 10.52 1.66
N GLY A 231 -9.91 11.67 1.90
CA GLY A 231 -8.98 12.32 0.97
C GLY A 231 -9.59 12.66 -0.40
N GLU A 232 -8.80 12.51 -1.45
CA GLU A 232 -9.20 12.69 -2.84
C GLU A 232 -9.75 11.35 -3.39
N ASP A 233 -11.02 11.03 -3.10
CA ASP A 233 -11.68 9.76 -3.46
C ASP A 233 -10.90 8.51 -3.02
N GLY A 234 -10.31 8.53 -1.81
CA GLY A 234 -9.51 7.45 -1.24
C GLY A 234 -8.01 7.55 -1.53
N TYR A 235 -7.57 8.59 -2.24
CA TYR A 235 -6.18 8.87 -2.54
C TYR A 235 -5.66 10.08 -1.78
N VAL A 236 -4.33 10.16 -1.67
CA VAL A 236 -3.63 11.36 -1.22
C VAL A 236 -2.47 11.66 -2.16
N ARG A 237 -2.27 12.94 -2.46
CA ARG A 237 -1.04 13.40 -3.09
C ARG A 237 -0.08 13.86 -2.01
N MET A 238 1.07 13.21 -1.90
CA MET A 238 2.10 13.52 -0.90
C MET A 238 3.28 14.20 -1.56
N SER A 239 3.89 15.19 -0.90
CA SER A 239 5.04 15.90 -1.44
C SER A 239 6.19 14.94 -1.78
N ARG A 240 6.83 15.17 -2.94
CA ARG A 240 7.95 14.38 -3.47
C ARG A 240 9.22 15.22 -3.52
N ASN A 241 10.38 14.58 -3.35
CA ASN A 241 11.69 15.24 -3.33
C ASN A 241 11.82 16.30 -2.21
N LYS A 242 11.19 16.01 -1.06
CA LYS A 242 11.19 16.86 0.15
C LYS A 242 11.78 16.10 1.36
N ASN A 243 13.00 15.59 1.21
CA ASN A 243 13.73 14.84 2.25
C ASN A 243 12.96 13.62 2.75
N ASN A 244 12.40 12.86 1.83
CA ASN A 244 11.62 11.64 2.14
C ASN A 244 10.54 11.89 3.21
N GLN A 245 9.77 12.95 3.06
CA GLN A 245 8.74 13.36 4.02
C GLN A 245 7.76 12.20 4.29
N CYS A 246 7.46 11.97 5.56
CA CYS A 246 6.65 10.83 6.05
C CYS A 246 7.21 9.44 5.68
N GLY A 247 8.45 9.33 5.18
CA GLY A 247 9.10 8.06 4.91
C GLY A 247 8.56 7.30 3.69
N VAL A 248 8.11 8.02 2.66
CA VAL A 248 7.53 7.43 1.44
C VAL A 248 8.52 6.50 0.71
N ALA A 249 9.85 6.75 0.81
CA ALA A 249 10.90 5.98 0.14
C ALA A 249 11.76 5.17 1.13
#